data_cbaad3b16eeb57acffd0723c82b4598b
#
_entry.id   cbaad3b16eeb57acffd0723c82b4598b
#
_cell.length_a   1.000
_cell.length_b   1.000
_cell.length_c   1.000
_cell.angle_alpha   90.00
_cell.angle_beta   90.00
_cell.angle_gamma   90.00
#
_symmetry.space_group_name_H-M   'P 1'
#
loop_
_entity.id
_entity.type
_entity.pdbx_description
1 polymer ?
#
loop_
_entity_poly.entity_id
_entity_poly.type
_entity_poly.pdbx_seq_one_letter_code
_entity_poly.pdbx_strand_id
1 'polypeptide(L)'
;TIGHGAIIHARVIGPEASIGMGAVLSLCSEIGAGSIVAESALVPQGKIIPPETLVAGVPAKPLRELTDKDRTDWRETKDWYVRMAAQCLDPDNYHPVK
;
A
#
# COMPACT_ATOMS: atom_id res chain seq x y z
N THR A 1 -3.13 -2.28 2.71
CA THR A 1 -1.78 -2.85 2.93
C THR A 1 -0.74 -1.75 2.92
N ILE A 2 0.14 -1.78 3.87
CA ILE A 2 1.25 -0.82 3.97
C ILE A 2 2.55 -1.59 3.85
N GLY A 3 3.35 -1.25 2.84
CA GLY A 3 4.60 -1.92 2.54
C GLY A 3 5.73 -1.58 3.52
N HIS A 4 6.78 -2.38 3.46
CA HIS A 4 7.95 -2.23 4.34
C HIS A 4 8.62 -0.87 4.14
N GLY A 5 8.99 -0.21 5.22
CA GLY A 5 9.70 1.06 5.17
C GLY A 5 8.87 2.27 4.71
N ALA A 6 7.57 2.12 4.54
CA ALA A 6 6.72 3.26 4.23
C ALA A 6 6.65 4.23 5.40
N ILE A 7 6.65 5.53 5.10
CA ILE A 7 6.55 6.60 6.10
C ILE A 7 5.16 7.22 5.97
N ILE A 8 4.36 7.15 7.03
CA ILE A 8 2.96 7.53 6.99
C ILE A 8 2.71 8.76 7.87
N HIS A 9 2.47 9.91 7.21
CA HIS A 9 1.96 11.12 7.84
C HIS A 9 0.61 11.53 7.25
N ALA A 10 -0.01 10.63 6.51
CA ALA A 10 -1.29 10.88 5.88
C ALA A 10 -2.39 11.14 6.91
N ARG A 11 -3.35 11.97 6.54
CA ARG A 11 -4.56 12.21 7.31
C ARG A 11 -5.53 11.04 7.20
N VAL A 12 -5.67 10.49 6.00
CA VAL A 12 -6.59 9.39 5.70
C VAL A 12 -5.94 8.41 4.73
N ILE A 13 -6.06 7.14 5.01
CA ILE A 13 -5.80 6.06 4.07
C ILE A 13 -7.11 5.29 3.96
N GLY A 14 -7.75 5.37 2.79
CA GLY A 14 -9.05 4.74 2.56
C GLY A 14 -8.99 3.22 2.61
N PRO A 15 -10.16 2.58 2.75
CA PRO A 15 -10.22 1.12 2.78
C PRO A 15 -9.67 0.51 1.49
N GLU A 16 -9.03 -0.64 1.60
CA GLU A 16 -8.42 -1.38 0.49
C GLU A 16 -7.28 -0.64 -0.22
N ALA A 17 -6.86 0.54 0.25
CA ALA A 17 -5.71 1.24 -0.31
C ALA A 17 -4.42 0.45 -0.04
N SER A 18 -3.47 0.60 -0.94
CA SER A 18 -2.18 -0.10 -0.86
C SER A 18 -1.04 0.89 -1.00
N ILE A 19 -0.14 0.86 -0.03
CA ILE A 19 1.02 1.75 0.02
C ILE A 19 2.27 0.90 -0.23
N GLY A 20 3.00 1.22 -1.29
CA GLY A 20 4.19 0.48 -1.68
C GLY A 20 5.35 0.65 -0.71
N MET A 21 6.32 -0.27 -0.80
CA MET A 21 7.52 -0.23 0.03
C MET A 21 8.29 1.08 -0.17
N GLY A 22 8.70 1.69 0.94
CA GLY A 22 9.50 2.92 0.90
C GLY A 22 8.74 4.17 0.45
N ALA A 23 7.43 4.09 0.25
CA ALA A 23 6.64 5.27 -0.10
C ALA A 23 6.54 6.23 1.09
N VAL A 24 6.45 7.51 0.79
CA VAL A 24 6.30 8.56 1.81
C VAL A 24 4.97 9.27 1.57
N LEU A 25 4.08 9.21 2.56
CA LEU A 25 2.84 9.97 2.56
C LEU A 25 3.01 11.17 3.46
N SER A 26 3.09 12.36 2.86
CA SER A 26 3.37 13.58 3.61
C SER A 26 2.18 14.06 4.42
N LEU A 27 2.40 15.05 5.28
CA LEU A 27 1.41 15.57 6.21
C LEU A 27 0.11 15.98 5.51
N CYS A 28 -1.02 15.60 6.08
CA CYS A 28 -2.35 15.93 5.59
C CYS A 28 -2.69 15.39 4.19
N SER A 29 -1.91 14.45 3.66
CA SER A 29 -2.29 13.76 2.43
C SER A 29 -3.45 12.80 2.68
N GLU A 30 -4.22 12.52 1.64
CA GLU A 30 -5.36 11.58 1.70
C GLU A 30 -5.28 10.61 0.54
N ILE A 31 -5.41 9.33 0.85
CA ILE A 31 -5.37 8.27 -0.17
C ILE A 31 -6.77 7.68 -0.29
N GLY A 32 -7.34 7.75 -1.49
CA GLY A 32 -8.69 7.24 -1.75
C GLY A 32 -8.78 5.72 -1.65
N ALA A 33 -10.01 5.26 -1.43
CA ALA A 33 -10.28 3.83 -1.30
C ALA A 33 -9.79 3.05 -2.53
N GLY A 34 -9.16 1.91 -2.30
CA GLY A 34 -8.68 1.03 -3.35
C GLY A 34 -7.48 1.54 -4.15
N SER A 35 -7.01 2.77 -3.90
CA SER A 35 -5.88 3.33 -4.65
C SER A 35 -4.57 2.67 -4.29
N ILE A 36 -3.63 2.68 -5.24
CA ILE A 36 -2.29 2.12 -5.06
C ILE A 36 -1.26 3.23 -5.18
N VAL A 37 -0.44 3.37 -4.15
CA VAL A 37 0.75 4.23 -4.17
C VAL A 37 1.94 3.33 -4.46
N ALA A 38 2.63 3.58 -5.57
CA ALA A 38 3.75 2.76 -6.00
C ALA A 38 4.94 2.85 -5.03
N GLU A 39 5.83 1.87 -5.12
CA GLU A 39 7.05 1.83 -4.31
C GLU A 39 7.87 3.10 -4.48
N SER A 40 8.43 3.59 -3.37
CA SER A 40 9.29 4.78 -3.33
C SER A 40 8.63 6.08 -3.82
N ALA A 41 7.31 6.10 -3.97
CA ALA A 41 6.60 7.32 -4.33
C ALA A 41 6.54 8.30 -3.16
N LEU A 42 6.50 9.58 -3.47
CA LEU A 42 6.30 10.64 -2.47
C LEU A 42 5.00 11.37 -2.76
N VAL A 43 4.02 11.17 -1.88
CA VAL A 43 2.75 11.91 -1.96
C VAL A 43 2.92 13.25 -1.22
N PRO A 44 2.83 14.39 -1.92
CA PRO A 44 3.08 15.69 -1.30
C PRO A 44 2.07 16.05 -0.21
N GLN A 45 2.47 17.00 0.63
CA GLN A 45 1.63 17.54 1.69
C GLN A 45 0.29 18.03 1.14
N GLY A 46 -0.79 17.63 1.79
CA GLY A 46 -2.15 18.06 1.43
C GLY A 46 -2.70 17.46 0.14
N LYS A 47 -1.94 16.59 -0.53
CA LYS A 47 -2.40 15.98 -1.78
C LYS A 47 -3.51 14.96 -1.51
N ILE A 48 -4.58 15.06 -2.30
CA ILE A 48 -5.70 14.12 -2.23
C ILE A 48 -5.63 13.21 -3.46
N ILE A 49 -5.47 11.92 -3.21
CA ILE A 49 -5.46 10.90 -4.27
C ILE A 49 -6.87 10.34 -4.41
N PRO A 50 -7.49 10.42 -5.60
CA PRO A 50 -8.82 9.88 -5.83
C PRO A 50 -8.88 8.37 -5.60
N PRO A 51 -10.07 7.81 -5.34
CA PRO A 51 -10.23 6.36 -5.24
C PRO A 51 -9.84 5.64 -6.53
N GLU A 52 -9.45 4.38 -6.41
CA GLU A 52 -9.20 3.48 -7.54
C GLU A 52 -8.16 4.00 -8.52
N THR A 53 -7.12 4.68 -8.02
CA THR A 53 -6.10 5.33 -8.83
C THR A 53 -4.71 4.80 -8.49
N LEU A 54 -3.91 4.53 -9.50
CA LEU A 54 -2.49 4.23 -9.34
C LEU A 54 -1.68 5.51 -9.44
N VAL A 55 -0.91 5.81 -8.40
CA VAL A 55 0.01 6.95 -8.39
C VAL A 55 1.46 6.49 -8.19
N ALA A 56 2.39 7.21 -8.79
CA ALA A 56 3.81 6.88 -8.71
C ALA A 56 4.69 8.12 -8.90
N GLY A 57 5.93 8.01 -8.47
CA GLY A 57 6.96 9.02 -8.68
C GLY A 57 7.17 9.97 -7.51
N VAL A 58 8.10 10.91 -7.70
CA VAL A 58 8.48 11.95 -6.75
C VAL A 58 8.47 13.29 -7.49
N PRO A 59 7.47 14.16 -7.31
CA PRO A 59 6.22 13.94 -6.58
C PRO A 59 5.30 12.92 -7.26
N ALA A 60 4.51 12.21 -6.46
CA ALA A 60 3.59 11.21 -6.99
C ALA A 60 2.51 11.85 -7.85
N LYS A 61 2.27 11.25 -9.01
CA LYS A 61 1.25 11.70 -9.96
C LYS A 61 0.38 10.52 -10.37
N PRO A 62 -0.90 10.74 -10.65
CA PRO A 62 -1.77 9.70 -11.17
C PRO A 62 -1.23 9.18 -12.51
N LEU A 63 -1.06 7.86 -12.62
CA LEU A 63 -0.67 7.22 -13.85
C LEU A 63 -1.88 6.75 -14.65
N ARG A 64 -2.83 6.13 -13.96
CA ARG A 64 -4.05 5.61 -14.57
C ARG A 64 -5.05 5.18 -13.49
N GLU A 65 -6.29 4.97 -13.91
CA GLU A 65 -7.27 4.29 -13.07
C GLU A 65 -6.97 2.79 -13.02
N LEU A 66 -7.38 2.16 -11.92
CA LEU A 66 -7.19 0.73 -11.75
C LEU A 66 -8.20 -0.05 -12.58
N THR A 67 -7.73 -1.14 -13.20
CA THR A 67 -8.58 -2.09 -13.92
C THR A 67 -9.04 -3.22 -12.99
N ASP A 68 -10.02 -4.01 -13.43
CA ASP A 68 -10.45 -5.20 -12.68
C ASP A 68 -9.30 -6.20 -12.51
N LYS A 69 -8.44 -6.31 -13.51
CA LYS A 69 -7.26 -7.16 -13.43
C LYS A 69 -6.30 -6.69 -12.34
N ASP A 70 -6.04 -5.38 -12.24
CA ASP A 70 -5.20 -4.81 -11.19
C ASP A 70 -5.75 -5.16 -9.80
N ARG A 71 -7.07 -5.00 -9.61
CA ARG A 71 -7.72 -5.32 -8.34
C ARG A 71 -7.59 -6.80 -7.99
N THR A 72 -7.78 -7.68 -8.97
CA THR A 72 -7.68 -9.12 -8.78
C THR A 72 -6.25 -9.52 -8.42
N ASP A 73 -5.27 -9.09 -9.20
CA ASP A 73 -3.86 -9.40 -8.97
C ASP A 73 -3.42 -8.92 -7.58
N TRP A 74 -3.85 -7.71 -7.20
CA TRP A 74 -3.48 -7.14 -5.92
C TRP A 74 -4.17 -7.83 -4.74
N ARG A 75 -5.42 -8.25 -4.92
CA ARG A 75 -6.15 -9.04 -3.91
C ARG A 75 -5.46 -10.37 -3.64
N GLU A 76 -5.02 -11.06 -4.68
CA GLU A 76 -4.27 -12.31 -4.55
C GLU A 76 -2.96 -12.10 -3.78
N THR A 77 -2.25 -11.00 -4.03
CA THR A 77 -1.03 -10.65 -3.31
C THR A 77 -1.33 -10.41 -1.82
N LYS A 78 -2.39 -9.68 -1.50
CA LYS A 78 -2.80 -9.45 -0.12
C LYS A 78 -3.16 -10.76 0.59
N ASP A 79 -3.89 -11.64 -0.07
CA ASP A 79 -4.26 -12.93 0.49
C ASP A 79 -3.02 -13.78 0.77
N TRP A 80 -2.03 -13.73 -0.08
CA TRP A 80 -0.77 -14.42 0.14
C TRP A 80 -0.05 -13.91 1.40
N TYR A 81 -0.01 -12.59 1.60
CA TYR A 81 0.58 -12.00 2.81
C TYR A 81 -0.18 -12.41 4.07
N VAL A 82 -1.51 -12.45 4.01
CA VAL A 82 -2.34 -12.90 5.15
C VAL A 82 -2.02 -14.35 5.50
N ARG A 83 -1.90 -15.22 4.49
CA ARG A 83 -1.53 -16.63 4.70
C ARG A 83 -0.13 -16.77 5.27
N MET A 84 0.82 -15.99 4.79
CA MET A 84 2.18 -15.97 5.34
C MET A 84 2.20 -15.57 6.81
N ALA A 85 1.46 -14.54 7.17
CA ALA A 85 1.36 -14.09 8.56
C ALA A 85 0.79 -15.20 9.45
N ALA A 86 -0.23 -15.90 8.99
CA ALA A 86 -0.81 -17.04 9.72
C ALA A 86 0.21 -18.15 9.92
N GLN A 87 1.03 -18.46 8.90
CA GLN A 87 2.10 -19.46 9.02
C GLN A 87 3.16 -19.03 10.03
N CYS A 88 3.53 -17.76 10.07
CA CYS A 88 4.48 -17.25 11.04
C CYS A 88 3.99 -17.35 12.48
N LEU A 89 2.67 -17.32 12.68
CA LEU A 89 2.05 -17.47 14.00
C LEU A 89 1.83 -18.93 14.40
N ASP A 90 1.99 -19.88 13.47
CA ASP A 90 1.83 -21.30 13.74
C ASP A 90 3.06 -21.80 14.54
N PRO A 91 2.87 -22.38 15.75
CA PRO A 91 3.98 -22.89 16.56
C PRO A 91 4.83 -23.93 15.85
N ASP A 92 4.24 -24.72 14.95
CA ASP A 92 4.96 -25.77 14.22
C ASP A 92 5.91 -25.20 13.17
N ASN A 93 5.72 -23.94 12.76
CA ASN A 93 6.57 -23.23 11.82
C ASN A 93 7.57 -22.29 12.49
N TYR A 94 7.60 -22.27 13.82
CA TYR A 94 8.50 -21.39 14.55
C TYR A 94 9.91 -22.00 14.63
N HIS A 95 10.87 -21.25 14.11
CA HIS A 95 12.29 -21.63 14.13
C HIS A 95 13.08 -20.54 14.85
N PRO A 96 13.33 -20.68 16.16
CA PRO A 96 14.05 -19.65 16.89
C PRO A 96 15.48 -19.50 16.38
N VAL A 97 15.94 -18.26 16.30
CA VAL A 97 17.34 -17.95 15.98
C VAL A 97 18.19 -18.28 17.21
N LYS A 98 19.21 -19.06 16.99
CA LYS A 98 20.17 -19.46 18.04
C LYS A 98 21.39 -18.57 18.02
#